data_acd137d3ba9f1cb5994c912305fd8377
#
_entry.id   acd137d3ba9f1cb5994c912305fd8377
#
_cell.length_a   1.000
_cell.length_b   1.000
_cell.length_c   1.000
_cell.angle_alpha   90.00
_cell.angle_beta   90.00
_cell.angle_gamma   90.00
#
_symmetry.space_group_name_H-M   'P 1'
#
loop_
_entity.id
_entity.type
_entity.pdbx_description
1 polymer ?
#
loop_
_entity_poly.entity_id
_entity_poly.type
_entity_poly.pdbx_seq_one_letter_code
_entity_poly.pdbx_strand_id
1 'polypeptide(L)'
;FSHVLGLKEHILEQQFPKLGLRFFFPAGDNSQIDQRLEFGGKRFAPNPSYQLDRGRFENYLALQCRQIGVQLIDDAEVKDVALGRFGRSHAVTYQQAQQQQTIRTRWVVDATGRRAILKRQLRLEKPSPHVGNAAWFRIDRHIKIDHWSDDPAWRAGHHGATERFYSTNHLMGPGYWVWLIPLASGSISVGIVASPEYHSLADFNTLEKAVQWLEKHEPQCAAAVKENLDGVQDFLAIKQYPLECKQVFSARRWGIVGEAGFFLDPFYSPGSDFIAFANSFLTDLIRRDLTGKEFRIRAFAYDRIYKRFHYGTAV
;
A
#
# COMPACT_ATOMS: atom_id res chain seq x y z
N PHE A 1 8.36 10.69 5.07
CA PHE A 1 9.63 10.27 4.47
C PHE A 1 10.61 11.44 4.33
N SER A 2 10.23 12.53 3.66
CA SER A 2 11.14 13.64 3.33
C SER A 2 11.78 14.30 4.55
N HIS A 3 10.98 14.65 5.57
CA HIS A 3 11.47 15.42 6.73
C HIS A 3 12.00 14.53 7.86
N VAL A 4 11.30 13.43 8.19
CA VAL A 4 11.67 12.58 9.34
C VAL A 4 12.84 11.68 9.01
N LEU A 5 12.86 11.12 7.79
CA LEU A 5 13.92 10.21 7.33
C LEU A 5 14.98 10.88 6.46
N GLY A 6 14.84 12.15 6.15
CA GLY A 6 15.79 12.88 5.30
C GLY A 6 15.83 12.44 3.83
N LEU A 7 14.77 11.80 3.33
CA LEU A 7 14.74 11.18 2.00
C LEU A 7 14.23 12.12 0.89
N LYS A 8 14.27 13.44 1.12
CA LYS A 8 13.72 14.42 0.18
C LYS A 8 14.33 14.31 -1.22
N GLU A 9 15.63 14.23 -1.32
CA GLU A 9 16.35 14.15 -2.62
C GLU A 9 15.97 12.88 -3.38
N HIS A 10 16.03 11.71 -2.72
CA HIS A 10 15.62 10.46 -3.33
C HIS A 10 14.18 10.49 -3.85
N ILE A 11 13.25 11.07 -3.08
CA ILE A 11 11.84 11.16 -3.49
C ILE A 11 11.68 12.07 -4.69
N LEU A 12 12.33 13.23 -4.71
CA LEU A 12 12.27 14.18 -5.82
C LEU A 12 12.86 13.62 -7.11
N GLU A 13 13.93 12.84 -7.03
CA GLU A 13 14.67 12.36 -8.19
C GLU A 13 14.19 10.99 -8.69
N GLN A 14 13.72 10.14 -7.78
CA GLN A 14 13.49 8.73 -8.06
C GLN A 14 12.02 8.30 -7.98
N GLN A 15 11.11 9.22 -7.63
CA GLN A 15 9.70 8.91 -7.51
C GLN A 15 8.85 9.79 -8.42
N PHE A 16 7.73 9.26 -8.89
CA PHE A 16 6.87 9.95 -9.82
C PHE A 16 5.99 10.99 -9.10
N PRO A 17 5.94 12.27 -9.53
CA PRO A 17 5.10 13.28 -8.88
C PRO A 17 3.61 12.91 -9.01
N LYS A 18 2.85 13.09 -7.93
CA LYS A 18 1.42 12.77 -7.87
C LYS A 18 0.58 14.04 -7.87
N LEU A 19 -0.24 14.21 -8.91
CA LEU A 19 -1.19 15.32 -9.02
C LEU A 19 -2.36 15.20 -8.01
N GLY A 20 -2.51 14.04 -7.41
CA GLY A 20 -3.59 13.72 -6.48
C GLY A 20 -4.38 12.50 -6.96
N LEU A 21 -5.62 12.41 -6.50
CA LEU A 21 -6.57 11.39 -6.92
C LEU A 21 -7.48 11.97 -8.01
N ARG A 22 -7.85 11.11 -8.96
CA ARG A 22 -8.79 11.45 -10.03
C ARG A 22 -9.78 10.32 -10.21
N PHE A 23 -11.04 10.67 -10.33
CA PHE A 23 -12.15 9.73 -10.42
C PHE A 23 -12.92 9.98 -11.70
N PHE A 24 -13.24 8.91 -12.42
CA PHE A 24 -14.11 8.90 -13.59
C PHE A 24 -15.33 8.06 -13.25
N PHE A 25 -16.44 8.72 -12.98
CA PHE A 25 -17.71 8.05 -12.65
C PHE A 25 -18.35 7.46 -13.90
N PRO A 26 -19.12 6.35 -13.78
CA PRO A 26 -19.63 5.63 -14.94
C PRO A 26 -20.60 6.46 -15.78
N ALA A 27 -20.54 6.26 -17.11
CA ALA A 27 -21.49 6.79 -18.05
C ALA A 27 -21.71 5.78 -19.18
N GLY A 28 -22.96 5.47 -19.49
CA GLY A 28 -23.31 4.49 -20.51
C GLY A 28 -22.67 3.11 -20.22
N ASP A 29 -21.95 2.60 -21.19
CA ASP A 29 -21.19 1.34 -21.12
C ASP A 29 -19.71 1.56 -20.75
N ASN A 30 -19.34 2.76 -20.34
CA ASN A 30 -17.96 3.17 -20.03
C ASN A 30 -16.98 3.13 -21.23
N SER A 31 -17.48 3.06 -22.46
CA SER A 31 -16.65 3.00 -23.66
C SER A 31 -16.04 4.34 -24.10
N GLN A 32 -16.46 5.45 -23.48
CA GLN A 32 -16.02 6.80 -23.82
C GLN A 32 -15.70 7.60 -22.55
N ILE A 33 -14.41 7.83 -22.32
CA ILE A 33 -13.91 8.50 -21.10
C ILE A 33 -14.39 9.95 -21.00
N ASP A 34 -14.57 10.63 -22.13
CA ASP A 34 -15.01 12.02 -22.20
C ASP A 34 -16.47 12.23 -21.85
N GLN A 35 -17.29 11.19 -21.84
CA GLN A 35 -18.68 11.23 -21.37
C GLN A 35 -18.80 11.01 -19.87
N ARG A 36 -17.73 10.56 -19.21
CA ARG A 36 -17.74 10.27 -17.78
C ARG A 36 -17.60 11.55 -16.96
N LEU A 37 -18.33 11.63 -15.85
CA LEU A 37 -18.11 12.71 -14.89
C LEU A 37 -16.73 12.56 -14.28
N GLU A 38 -15.85 13.54 -14.54
CA GLU A 38 -14.50 13.59 -14.04
C GLU A 38 -14.40 14.47 -12.79
N PHE A 39 -13.78 13.95 -11.74
CA PHE A 39 -13.47 14.68 -10.53
C PHE A 39 -12.00 14.52 -10.16
N GLY A 40 -11.25 15.61 -10.05
CA GLY A 40 -9.83 15.58 -9.72
C GLY A 40 -9.17 16.97 -9.73
N GLY A 41 -8.00 17.06 -9.15
CA GLY A 41 -7.20 18.29 -9.11
C GLY A 41 -6.68 18.69 -10.51
N LYS A 42 -6.56 19.99 -10.75
CA LYS A 42 -5.97 20.56 -11.98
C LYS A 42 -4.51 20.97 -11.79
N ARG A 43 -4.06 21.12 -10.56
CA ARG A 43 -2.71 21.57 -10.19
C ARG A 43 -2.18 20.74 -9.04
N PHE A 44 -0.87 20.58 -8.98
CA PHE A 44 -0.21 19.97 -7.82
C PHE A 44 -0.54 20.74 -6.53
N ALA A 45 -0.71 20.00 -5.45
CA ALA A 45 -0.88 20.58 -4.13
C ALA A 45 0.41 21.31 -3.70
N PRO A 46 0.31 22.37 -2.87
CA PRO A 46 1.49 23.04 -2.29
C PRO A 46 2.41 22.06 -1.53
N ASN A 47 1.82 21.08 -0.85
CA ASN A 47 2.55 19.96 -0.26
C ASN A 47 2.64 18.84 -1.30
N PRO A 48 3.80 18.58 -1.88
CA PRO A 48 3.94 17.60 -2.95
C PRO A 48 3.69 16.18 -2.43
N SER A 49 3.04 15.37 -3.24
CA SER A 49 2.88 13.94 -3.06
C SER A 49 3.45 13.17 -4.25
N TYR A 50 3.70 11.87 -4.07
CA TYR A 50 4.40 11.06 -5.06
C TYR A 50 3.74 9.70 -5.23
N GLN A 51 3.80 9.15 -6.44
CA GLN A 51 3.54 7.75 -6.74
C GLN A 51 4.80 6.96 -6.40
N LEU A 52 4.80 6.24 -5.29
CA LEU A 52 5.98 5.50 -4.86
C LEU A 52 6.15 4.23 -5.69
N ASP A 53 7.25 4.14 -6.42
CA ASP A 53 7.75 2.88 -6.96
C ASP A 53 8.39 2.08 -5.81
N ARG A 54 7.61 1.18 -5.23
CA ARG A 54 8.00 0.47 -4.01
C ARG A 54 9.26 -0.37 -4.19
N GLY A 55 9.47 -0.96 -5.36
CA GLY A 55 10.68 -1.72 -5.63
C GLY A 55 11.93 -0.87 -5.50
N ARG A 56 11.95 0.30 -6.14
CA ARG A 56 13.06 1.26 -6.03
C ARG A 56 13.21 1.81 -4.62
N PHE A 57 12.09 2.21 -4.02
CA PHE A 57 12.09 2.83 -2.70
C PHE A 57 12.53 1.88 -1.59
N GLU A 58 12.03 0.65 -1.58
CA GLU A 58 12.38 -0.36 -0.58
C GLU A 58 13.84 -0.81 -0.70
N ASN A 59 14.36 -0.98 -1.92
CA ASN A 59 15.78 -1.27 -2.15
C ASN A 59 16.67 -0.13 -1.64
N TYR A 60 16.29 1.12 -1.92
CA TYR A 60 17.03 2.29 -1.40
C TYR A 60 17.02 2.32 0.13
N LEU A 61 15.87 2.10 0.77
CA LEU A 61 15.78 2.03 2.24
C LEU A 61 16.65 0.91 2.82
N ALA A 62 16.70 -0.25 2.17
CA ALA A 62 17.54 -1.36 2.59
C ALA A 62 19.03 -0.97 2.56
N LEU A 63 19.49 -0.29 1.49
CA LEU A 63 20.84 0.25 1.40
C LEU A 63 21.14 1.27 2.51
N GLN A 64 20.22 2.21 2.75
CA GLN A 64 20.37 3.20 3.82
C GLN A 64 20.45 2.53 5.21
N CYS A 65 19.62 1.53 5.46
CA CYS A 65 19.69 0.75 6.71
C CYS A 65 21.06 0.09 6.91
N ARG A 66 21.61 -0.53 5.88
CA ARG A 66 22.96 -1.14 5.96
C ARG A 66 24.04 -0.08 6.24
N GLN A 67 23.97 1.08 5.57
CA GLN A 67 24.94 2.18 5.76
C GLN A 67 24.96 2.72 7.18
N ILE A 68 23.83 2.77 7.86
CA ILE A 68 23.76 3.21 9.28
C ILE A 68 23.99 2.08 10.28
N GLY A 69 24.41 0.90 9.82
CA GLY A 69 24.80 -0.22 10.68
C GLY A 69 23.65 -1.17 11.08
N VAL A 70 22.49 -1.09 10.43
CA VAL A 70 21.43 -2.09 10.64
C VAL A 70 21.82 -3.40 9.94
N GLN A 71 21.82 -4.49 10.69
CA GLN A 71 22.04 -5.82 10.12
C GLN A 71 20.76 -6.28 9.41
N LEU A 72 20.81 -6.38 8.09
CA LEU A 72 19.77 -6.99 7.28
C LEU A 72 20.16 -8.43 6.96
N ILE A 73 19.27 -9.37 7.28
CA ILE A 73 19.42 -10.80 7.03
C ILE A 73 18.43 -11.18 5.93
N ASP A 74 18.92 -11.25 4.71
CA ASP A 74 18.14 -11.60 3.53
C ASP A 74 17.95 -13.12 3.43
N ASP A 75 16.97 -13.58 2.65
CA ASP A 75 16.63 -15.00 2.45
C ASP A 75 16.43 -15.75 3.77
N ALA A 76 15.86 -15.06 4.75
CA ALA A 76 15.63 -15.59 6.09
C ALA A 76 14.15 -15.70 6.40
N GLU A 77 13.73 -16.89 6.83
CA GLU A 77 12.35 -17.12 7.26
C GLU A 77 12.26 -17.18 8.78
N VAL A 78 11.48 -16.27 9.38
CA VAL A 78 11.16 -16.34 10.82
C VAL A 78 10.27 -17.55 11.08
N LYS A 79 10.75 -18.46 11.93
CA LYS A 79 10.08 -19.71 12.32
C LYS A 79 9.33 -19.59 13.63
N ASP A 80 9.87 -18.88 14.60
CA ASP A 80 9.27 -18.71 15.93
C ASP A 80 9.62 -17.37 16.57
N VAL A 81 8.71 -16.87 17.40
CA VAL A 81 8.92 -15.67 18.21
C VAL A 81 8.50 -15.97 19.65
N ALA A 82 9.46 -16.29 20.50
CA ALA A 82 9.24 -16.49 21.93
C ALA A 82 9.26 -15.15 22.67
N LEU A 83 8.07 -14.66 23.04
CA LEU A 83 7.94 -13.40 23.78
C LEU A 83 8.30 -13.60 25.27
N GLY A 84 9.33 -12.88 25.72
CA GLY A 84 9.74 -12.85 27.12
C GLY A 84 8.63 -12.30 28.05
N ARG A 85 8.57 -12.84 29.26
CA ARG A 85 7.75 -12.28 30.32
C ARG A 85 8.37 -10.96 30.84
N PHE A 86 7.64 -10.19 31.66
CA PHE A 86 8.04 -8.87 32.14
C PHE A 86 9.56 -8.73 32.42
N GLY A 87 10.19 -7.78 31.69
CA GLY A 87 11.61 -7.45 31.83
C GLY A 87 12.61 -8.42 31.17
N ARG A 88 12.18 -9.59 30.71
CA ARG A 88 13.04 -10.54 29.99
C ARG A 88 13.11 -10.23 28.50
N SER A 89 14.23 -10.63 27.88
CA SER A 89 14.42 -10.56 26.43
C SER A 89 13.46 -11.50 25.68
N HIS A 90 13.10 -11.11 24.47
CA HIS A 90 12.45 -11.99 23.51
C HIS A 90 13.49 -12.83 22.78
N ALA A 91 13.05 -13.91 22.13
CA ALA A 91 13.88 -14.69 21.23
C ALA A 91 13.17 -14.81 19.88
N VAL A 92 13.88 -14.52 18.80
CA VAL A 92 13.40 -14.70 17.42
C VAL A 92 14.24 -15.75 16.76
N THR A 93 13.61 -16.83 16.34
CA THR A 93 14.24 -17.93 15.64
C THR A 93 13.94 -17.82 14.15
N TYR A 94 14.97 -17.81 13.33
CA TYR A 94 14.85 -17.76 11.88
C TYR A 94 15.71 -18.84 11.22
N GLN A 95 15.32 -19.20 10.01
CA GLN A 95 16.05 -20.10 9.15
C GLN A 95 16.61 -19.33 7.96
N GLN A 96 17.90 -19.44 7.72
CA GLN A 96 18.59 -18.94 6.53
C GLN A 96 19.31 -20.10 5.87
N ALA A 97 19.04 -20.36 4.60
CA ALA A 97 19.45 -21.59 3.92
C ALA A 97 18.98 -22.83 4.72
N GLN A 98 19.90 -23.66 5.18
CA GLN A 98 19.58 -24.86 6.00
C GLN A 98 19.92 -24.67 7.48
N GLN A 99 20.31 -23.48 7.89
CA GLN A 99 20.73 -23.20 9.27
C GLN A 99 19.64 -22.44 10.03
N GLN A 100 19.34 -22.92 11.21
CA GLN A 100 18.43 -22.24 12.15
C GLN A 100 19.26 -21.45 13.15
N GLN A 101 18.90 -20.18 13.34
CA GLN A 101 19.56 -19.28 14.28
C GLN A 101 18.53 -18.62 15.19
N THR A 102 18.96 -18.24 16.39
CA THR A 102 18.11 -17.53 17.35
C THR A 102 18.78 -16.26 17.83
N ILE A 103 18.08 -15.14 17.69
CA ILE A 103 18.51 -13.83 18.18
C ILE A 103 17.72 -13.49 19.45
N ARG A 104 18.43 -13.04 20.49
CA ARG A 104 17.82 -12.47 21.69
C ARG A 104 17.71 -10.95 21.54
N THR A 105 16.54 -10.40 21.83
CA THR A 105 16.29 -8.97 21.64
C THR A 105 15.40 -8.39 22.74
N ARG A 106 15.54 -7.09 22.97
CA ARG A 106 14.73 -6.36 23.93
C ARG A 106 13.34 -6.00 23.37
N TRP A 107 13.27 -5.69 22.06
CA TRP A 107 12.04 -5.37 21.34
C TRP A 107 11.87 -6.26 20.12
N VAL A 108 10.63 -6.61 19.83
CA VAL A 108 10.25 -7.27 18.57
C VAL A 108 9.24 -6.41 17.85
N VAL A 109 9.48 -6.19 16.55
CA VAL A 109 8.56 -5.50 15.67
C VAL A 109 8.15 -6.46 14.55
N ASP A 110 6.86 -6.75 14.48
CA ASP A 110 6.28 -7.56 13.41
C ASP A 110 5.87 -6.67 12.23
N ALA A 111 6.65 -6.71 11.16
CA ALA A 111 6.38 -6.08 9.89
C ALA A 111 6.20 -7.14 8.77
N THR A 112 5.75 -8.35 9.11
CA THR A 112 5.71 -9.52 8.21
C THR A 112 4.54 -9.48 7.22
N GLY A 113 3.89 -8.33 7.06
CA GLY A 113 2.78 -8.17 6.14
C GLY A 113 1.66 -9.17 6.45
N ARG A 114 1.09 -9.77 5.44
CA ARG A 114 -0.04 -10.71 5.60
C ARG A 114 0.30 -12.02 6.33
N ARG A 115 1.59 -12.35 6.53
CA ARG A 115 1.96 -13.46 7.44
C ARG A 115 1.53 -13.18 8.87
N ALA A 116 1.62 -11.93 9.32
CA ALA A 116 1.10 -11.42 10.60
C ALA A 116 1.44 -12.37 11.78
N ILE A 117 2.74 -12.67 11.94
CA ILE A 117 3.24 -13.70 12.87
C ILE A 117 2.76 -13.45 14.28
N LEU A 118 3.05 -12.25 14.84
CA LEU A 118 2.64 -11.92 16.21
C LEU A 118 1.12 -11.81 16.34
N LYS A 119 0.43 -11.26 15.35
CA LYS A 119 -1.03 -11.15 15.38
C LYS A 119 -1.69 -12.52 15.53
N ARG A 120 -1.24 -13.49 14.73
CA ARG A 120 -1.76 -14.87 14.79
C ARG A 120 -1.37 -15.56 16.08
N GLN A 121 -0.09 -15.50 16.47
CA GLN A 121 0.42 -16.13 17.69
C GLN A 121 -0.30 -15.63 18.95
N LEU A 122 -0.62 -14.33 19.00
CA LEU A 122 -1.28 -13.70 20.14
C LEU A 122 -2.82 -13.68 20.03
N ARG A 123 -3.39 -14.25 18.97
CA ARG A 123 -4.84 -14.28 18.66
C ARG A 123 -5.47 -12.88 18.67
N LEU A 124 -4.77 -11.95 18.00
CA LEU A 124 -5.17 -10.55 17.90
C LEU A 124 -5.97 -10.27 16.62
N GLU A 125 -6.28 -11.27 15.83
CA GLU A 125 -7.12 -11.10 14.65
C GLU A 125 -8.49 -10.54 15.04
N LYS A 126 -8.97 -9.63 14.23
CA LYS A 126 -10.30 -9.07 14.31
C LYS A 126 -10.89 -9.03 12.88
N PRO A 127 -12.11 -9.51 12.67
CA PRO A 127 -12.80 -9.36 11.40
C PRO A 127 -12.91 -7.89 11.02
N SER A 128 -12.64 -7.57 9.76
CA SER A 128 -12.95 -6.26 9.20
C SER A 128 -14.42 -6.21 8.78
N PRO A 129 -15.17 -5.14 9.09
CA PRO A 129 -16.51 -4.94 8.56
C PRO A 129 -16.48 -4.65 7.06
N HIS A 130 -15.37 -4.12 6.56
CA HIS A 130 -15.18 -3.88 5.14
C HIS A 130 -14.67 -5.15 4.45
N VAL A 131 -15.26 -5.46 3.28
CA VAL A 131 -14.91 -6.66 2.50
C VAL A 131 -14.60 -6.23 1.08
N GLY A 132 -13.43 -6.62 0.58
CA GLY A 132 -13.01 -6.31 -0.78
C GLY A 132 -12.00 -7.32 -1.30
N ASN A 133 -12.03 -7.55 -2.60
CA ASN A 133 -11.06 -8.33 -3.33
C ASN A 133 -10.26 -7.40 -4.25
N ALA A 134 -9.02 -7.75 -4.54
CA ALA A 134 -8.22 -6.99 -5.49
C ALA A 134 -7.39 -7.93 -6.37
N ALA A 135 -7.15 -7.48 -7.60
CA ALA A 135 -6.14 -8.05 -8.48
C ALA A 135 -5.42 -6.92 -9.19
N TRP A 136 -4.11 -7.05 -9.37
CA TRP A 136 -3.31 -6.03 -10.04
C TRP A 136 -2.11 -6.63 -10.75
N PHE A 137 -1.60 -5.84 -11.70
CA PHE A 137 -0.43 -6.16 -12.48
C PHE A 137 0.32 -4.88 -12.86
N ARG A 138 1.59 -5.02 -13.24
CA ARG A 138 2.39 -3.93 -13.79
C ARG A 138 2.71 -4.21 -15.25
N ILE A 139 2.72 -3.14 -16.03
CA ILE A 139 3.15 -3.13 -17.44
C ILE A 139 4.39 -2.24 -17.53
N ASP A 140 5.43 -2.64 -18.23
CA ASP A 140 6.71 -1.91 -18.37
C ASP A 140 6.63 -0.66 -19.28
N ARG A 141 5.44 -0.15 -19.48
CA ARG A 141 5.12 1.03 -20.31
C ARG A 141 4.11 1.91 -19.61
N HIS A 142 4.12 3.20 -19.92
CA HIS A 142 3.11 4.12 -19.45
C HIS A 142 1.87 4.07 -20.36
N ILE A 143 0.70 3.89 -19.77
CA ILE A 143 -0.60 4.08 -20.41
C ILE A 143 -1.12 5.45 -20.01
N LYS A 144 -1.23 6.37 -20.98
CA LYS A 144 -1.70 7.74 -20.74
C LYS A 144 -3.20 7.85 -21.01
N ILE A 145 -3.97 8.02 -19.94
CA ILE A 145 -5.43 8.21 -20.04
C ILE A 145 -5.80 9.45 -20.85
N ASP A 146 -4.92 10.45 -20.90
CA ASP A 146 -5.08 11.66 -21.70
C ASP A 146 -5.24 11.40 -23.22
N HIS A 147 -4.85 10.21 -23.68
CA HIS A 147 -4.99 9.79 -25.09
C HIS A 147 -6.29 9.01 -25.38
N TRP A 148 -7.15 8.79 -24.38
CA TRP A 148 -8.35 7.95 -24.54
C TRP A 148 -9.55 8.68 -25.15
N SER A 149 -9.44 9.96 -25.44
CA SER A 149 -10.44 10.72 -26.20
C SER A 149 -9.76 11.61 -27.24
N ASP A 150 -10.42 11.77 -28.38
CA ASP A 150 -10.04 12.73 -29.42
C ASP A 150 -10.80 14.05 -29.30
N ASP A 151 -11.74 14.17 -28.35
CA ASP A 151 -12.47 15.42 -28.11
C ASP A 151 -11.52 16.54 -27.64
N PRO A 152 -11.35 17.62 -28.43
CA PRO A 152 -10.49 18.73 -28.07
C PRO A 152 -10.94 19.44 -26.79
N ALA A 153 -12.25 19.50 -26.52
CA ALA A 153 -12.78 20.14 -25.33
C ALA A 153 -12.44 19.34 -24.08
N TRP A 154 -12.53 18.02 -24.13
CA TRP A 154 -12.12 17.14 -23.06
C TRP A 154 -10.60 17.19 -22.81
N ARG A 155 -9.80 17.17 -23.89
CA ARG A 155 -8.34 17.34 -23.79
C ARG A 155 -7.96 18.70 -23.21
N ALA A 156 -8.63 19.78 -23.66
CA ALA A 156 -8.42 21.13 -23.18
C ALA A 156 -9.03 21.40 -21.79
N GLY A 157 -9.94 20.56 -21.32
CA GLY A 157 -10.59 20.69 -20.00
C GLY A 157 -9.63 20.72 -18.81
N HIS A 158 -8.37 20.35 -19.04
CA HIS A 158 -7.23 20.52 -18.14
C HIS A 158 -6.35 21.73 -18.47
N HIS A 159 -6.94 22.84 -18.88
CA HIS A 159 -6.34 24.10 -19.29
C HIS A 159 -4.97 24.42 -18.68
N GLY A 160 -3.91 24.38 -19.50
CA GLY A 160 -2.55 24.73 -19.12
C GLY A 160 -2.00 23.93 -17.94
N ALA A 161 -2.67 22.84 -17.63
CA ALA A 161 -2.49 22.07 -16.45
C ALA A 161 -1.69 20.81 -16.76
N THR A 162 -1.25 20.22 -15.72
CA THR A 162 -0.60 18.92 -15.68
C THR A 162 -1.54 17.85 -16.25
N GLU A 163 -1.02 16.95 -17.08
CA GLU A 163 -1.77 15.81 -17.65
C GLU A 163 -2.46 15.00 -16.53
N ARG A 164 -3.63 14.42 -16.83
CA ARG A 164 -4.35 13.47 -15.95
C ARG A 164 -3.48 12.29 -15.54
N PHE A 165 -2.58 11.93 -16.42
CA PHE A 165 -1.59 10.88 -16.22
C PHE A 165 -0.82 11.00 -14.90
N TYR A 166 -0.54 12.19 -14.41
CA TYR A 166 0.15 12.38 -13.12
C TYR A 166 -0.73 12.09 -11.89
N SER A 167 -2.02 11.87 -12.06
CA SER A 167 -2.91 11.47 -10.96
C SER A 167 -2.86 9.94 -10.75
N THR A 168 -3.26 9.48 -9.56
CA THR A 168 -3.81 8.14 -9.45
C THR A 168 -5.21 8.19 -10.05
N ASN A 169 -5.37 7.62 -11.24
CA ASN A 169 -6.64 7.62 -11.95
C ASN A 169 -7.48 6.44 -11.50
N HIS A 170 -8.75 6.69 -11.18
CA HIS A 170 -9.72 5.69 -10.74
C HIS A 170 -10.89 5.66 -11.73
N LEU A 171 -11.09 4.51 -12.37
CA LEU A 171 -12.30 4.26 -13.15
C LEU A 171 -13.32 3.61 -12.23
N MET A 172 -14.45 4.28 -12.04
CA MET A 172 -15.47 3.90 -11.07
C MET A 172 -16.62 3.16 -11.73
N GLY A 173 -17.14 2.15 -11.05
CA GLY A 173 -18.35 1.46 -11.49
C GLY A 173 -19.11 0.82 -10.31
N PRO A 174 -20.29 0.23 -10.56
CA PRO A 174 -21.09 -0.39 -9.50
C PRO A 174 -20.32 -1.52 -8.79
N GLY A 175 -19.98 -1.31 -7.52
CA GLY A 175 -19.29 -2.29 -6.69
C GLY A 175 -17.80 -2.50 -7.03
N TYR A 176 -17.19 -1.66 -7.84
CA TYR A 176 -15.76 -1.74 -8.17
C TYR A 176 -15.13 -0.38 -8.46
N TRP A 177 -13.80 -0.37 -8.46
CA TRP A 177 -12.97 0.67 -9.06
C TRP A 177 -11.67 0.07 -9.60
N VAL A 178 -11.15 0.70 -10.66
CA VAL A 178 -9.90 0.32 -11.30
C VAL A 178 -8.91 1.44 -11.15
N TRP A 179 -7.67 1.15 -10.72
CA TRP A 179 -6.62 2.16 -10.68
C TRP A 179 -5.67 2.08 -11.87
N LEU A 180 -5.17 3.23 -12.28
CA LEU A 180 -4.00 3.39 -13.15
C LEU A 180 -3.01 4.30 -12.43
N ILE A 181 -1.84 3.77 -12.08
CA ILE A 181 -0.80 4.45 -11.29
C ILE A 181 0.53 4.42 -12.06
N PRO A 182 0.98 5.55 -12.63
CA PRO A 182 2.29 5.60 -13.27
C PRO A 182 3.41 5.52 -12.23
N LEU A 183 4.49 4.83 -12.56
CA LEU A 183 5.64 4.61 -11.72
C LEU A 183 6.90 5.21 -12.34
N ALA A 184 7.86 5.59 -11.51
CA ALA A 184 9.12 6.21 -11.96
C ALA A 184 10.03 5.24 -12.72
N SER A 185 9.79 3.93 -12.64
CA SER A 185 10.47 2.91 -13.45
C SER A 185 10.12 2.96 -14.94
N GLY A 186 9.14 3.77 -15.35
CA GLY A 186 8.56 3.74 -16.70
C GLY A 186 7.36 2.79 -16.81
N SER A 187 7.05 2.07 -15.74
CA SER A 187 5.92 1.15 -15.68
C SER A 187 4.63 1.86 -15.26
N ILE A 188 3.51 1.20 -15.52
CA ILE A 188 2.21 1.55 -14.91
C ILE A 188 1.68 0.38 -14.10
N SER A 189 1.11 0.66 -12.93
CA SER A 189 0.33 -0.31 -12.18
C SER A 189 -1.16 -0.16 -12.54
N VAL A 190 -1.78 -1.27 -12.91
CA VAL A 190 -3.22 -1.38 -13.17
C VAL A 190 -3.80 -2.38 -12.18
N GLY A 191 -4.92 -2.04 -11.55
CA GLY A 191 -5.54 -2.96 -10.60
C GLY A 191 -7.04 -2.77 -10.47
N ILE A 192 -7.71 -3.87 -10.22
CA ILE A 192 -9.15 -4.00 -10.00
C ILE A 192 -9.38 -4.20 -8.51
N VAL A 193 -10.23 -3.39 -7.93
CA VAL A 193 -10.77 -3.58 -6.57
C VAL A 193 -12.27 -3.73 -6.68
N ALA A 194 -12.80 -4.78 -6.08
CA ALA A 194 -14.22 -5.05 -6.20
C ALA A 194 -14.82 -5.65 -4.93
N SER A 195 -16.06 -5.25 -4.65
CA SER A 195 -16.89 -5.87 -3.62
C SER A 195 -17.32 -7.27 -4.07
N PRO A 196 -17.14 -8.29 -3.22
CA PRO A 196 -17.59 -9.65 -3.54
C PRO A 196 -19.12 -9.78 -3.66
N GLU A 197 -19.86 -8.77 -3.24
CA GLU A 197 -21.32 -8.70 -3.41
C GLU A 197 -21.70 -8.50 -4.88
N TYR A 198 -20.86 -7.77 -5.64
CA TYR A 198 -21.15 -7.43 -7.05
C TYR A 198 -20.26 -8.22 -8.02
N HIS A 199 -19.02 -8.53 -7.63
CA HIS A 199 -18.01 -9.14 -8.52
C HIS A 199 -17.27 -10.25 -7.80
N SER A 200 -17.34 -11.47 -8.34
CA SER A 200 -16.57 -12.58 -7.80
C SER A 200 -15.07 -12.41 -8.10
N LEU A 201 -14.20 -12.70 -7.12
CA LEU A 201 -12.76 -12.74 -7.38
C LEU A 201 -12.40 -13.75 -8.48
N ALA A 202 -13.18 -14.82 -8.64
CA ALA A 202 -12.97 -15.83 -9.66
C ALA A 202 -13.05 -15.28 -11.09
N ASP A 203 -13.69 -14.10 -11.28
CA ASP A 203 -13.87 -13.46 -12.58
C ASP A 203 -12.65 -12.64 -13.00
N PHE A 204 -11.70 -12.34 -12.08
CA PHE A 204 -10.52 -11.52 -12.35
C PHE A 204 -9.26 -11.96 -11.56
N ASN A 205 -9.17 -13.22 -11.14
CA ASN A 205 -8.06 -13.75 -10.33
C ASN A 205 -6.86 -14.27 -11.13
N THR A 206 -6.89 -14.16 -12.45
CA THR A 206 -5.75 -14.39 -13.35
C THR A 206 -5.65 -13.22 -14.32
N LEU A 207 -4.48 -13.01 -14.93
CA LEU A 207 -4.28 -11.93 -15.90
C LEU A 207 -5.30 -12.00 -17.05
N GLU A 208 -5.48 -13.17 -17.62
CA GLU A 208 -6.44 -13.39 -18.71
C GLU A 208 -7.87 -13.00 -18.29
N LYS A 209 -8.31 -13.48 -17.15
CA LYS A 209 -9.65 -13.15 -16.61
C LYS A 209 -9.78 -11.67 -16.25
N ALA A 210 -8.72 -11.07 -15.69
CA ALA A 210 -8.72 -9.64 -15.38
C ALA A 210 -8.88 -8.80 -16.64
N VAL A 211 -8.22 -9.16 -17.75
CA VAL A 211 -8.39 -8.50 -19.04
C VAL A 211 -9.81 -8.69 -19.57
N GLN A 212 -10.38 -9.91 -19.54
CA GLN A 212 -11.76 -10.17 -19.94
C GLN A 212 -12.77 -9.39 -19.07
N TRP A 213 -12.51 -9.29 -17.78
CA TRP A 213 -13.31 -8.50 -16.87
C TRP A 213 -13.26 -7.00 -17.22
N LEU A 214 -12.05 -6.48 -17.54
CA LEU A 214 -11.88 -5.09 -18.00
C LEU A 214 -12.59 -4.84 -19.34
N GLU A 215 -12.56 -5.78 -20.28
CA GLU A 215 -13.31 -5.68 -21.54
C GLU A 215 -14.81 -5.44 -21.33
N LYS A 216 -15.36 -6.11 -20.32
CA LYS A 216 -16.77 -6.03 -19.99
C LYS A 216 -17.15 -4.73 -19.26
N HIS A 217 -16.27 -4.22 -18.40
CA HIS A 217 -16.60 -3.15 -17.46
C HIS A 217 -15.89 -1.82 -17.75
N GLU A 218 -14.68 -1.88 -18.32
CA GLU A 218 -13.81 -0.74 -18.63
C GLU A 218 -13.12 -0.92 -19.98
N PRO A 219 -13.88 -0.91 -21.11
CA PRO A 219 -13.38 -1.34 -22.42
C PRO A 219 -12.19 -0.54 -22.93
N GLN A 220 -12.10 0.78 -22.68
CA GLN A 220 -10.93 1.57 -23.06
C GLN A 220 -9.68 1.18 -22.28
N CYS A 221 -9.82 0.88 -20.98
CA CYS A 221 -8.73 0.35 -20.18
C CYS A 221 -8.27 -1.00 -20.70
N ALA A 222 -9.20 -1.89 -21.03
CA ALA A 222 -8.90 -3.20 -21.59
C ALA A 222 -8.15 -3.09 -22.92
N ALA A 223 -8.57 -2.19 -23.83
CA ALA A 223 -7.90 -1.96 -25.10
C ALA A 223 -6.45 -1.53 -24.89
N ALA A 224 -6.22 -0.53 -24.03
CA ALA A 224 -4.87 -0.05 -23.71
C ALA A 224 -3.99 -1.13 -23.03
N VAL A 225 -4.57 -1.98 -22.19
CA VAL A 225 -3.86 -3.12 -21.57
C VAL A 225 -3.51 -4.16 -22.64
N LYS A 226 -4.44 -4.50 -23.53
CA LYS A 226 -4.23 -5.52 -24.59
C LYS A 226 -3.12 -5.12 -25.57
N GLU A 227 -3.01 -3.87 -25.92
CA GLU A 227 -1.93 -3.34 -26.75
C GLU A 227 -0.54 -3.48 -26.12
N ASN A 228 -0.49 -3.72 -24.81
CA ASN A 228 0.74 -3.76 -24.01
C ASN A 228 0.91 -5.05 -23.20
N LEU A 229 0.22 -6.13 -23.54
CA LEU A 229 0.28 -7.40 -22.81
C LEU A 229 1.68 -8.03 -22.77
N ASP A 230 2.48 -7.82 -23.82
CA ASP A 230 3.87 -8.26 -23.90
C ASP A 230 4.79 -7.61 -22.85
N GLY A 231 4.37 -6.46 -22.30
CA GLY A 231 5.07 -5.73 -21.25
C GLY A 231 4.62 -6.06 -19.83
N VAL A 232 3.73 -7.02 -19.63
CA VAL A 232 3.27 -7.39 -18.28
C VAL A 232 4.41 -8.02 -17.49
N GLN A 233 4.71 -7.43 -16.32
CA GLN A 233 5.82 -7.83 -15.46
C GLN A 233 5.41 -8.83 -14.36
N ASP A 234 4.20 -8.70 -13.85
CA ASP A 234 3.67 -9.52 -12.76
C ASP A 234 2.14 -9.49 -12.75
N PHE A 235 1.57 -10.41 -11.97
CA PHE A 235 0.14 -10.42 -11.64
C PHE A 235 -0.07 -10.95 -10.23
N LEU A 236 -0.87 -10.26 -9.44
CA LEU A 236 -1.26 -10.68 -8.09
C LEU A 236 -2.76 -10.54 -7.89
N ALA A 237 -3.33 -11.44 -7.08
CA ALA A 237 -4.72 -11.37 -6.65
C ALA A 237 -4.84 -11.66 -5.16
N ILE A 238 -5.68 -10.89 -4.47
CA ILE A 238 -5.90 -11.04 -3.03
C ILE A 238 -7.39 -11.11 -2.74
N LYS A 239 -7.78 -12.16 -2.02
CA LYS A 239 -9.12 -12.30 -1.46
C LYS A 239 -9.18 -11.61 -0.09
N GLN A 240 -10.22 -10.81 0.13
CA GLN A 240 -10.47 -10.14 1.42
C GLN A 240 -9.22 -9.41 1.94
N TYR A 241 -8.80 -8.37 1.21
CA TYR A 241 -7.60 -7.62 1.57
C TYR A 241 -7.70 -6.84 2.89
N PRO A 242 -8.87 -6.34 3.35
CA PRO A 242 -8.93 -5.57 4.60
C PRO A 242 -8.61 -6.44 5.81
N LEU A 243 -7.79 -5.92 6.70
CA LEU A 243 -7.33 -6.61 7.90
C LEU A 243 -7.43 -5.68 9.11
N GLU A 244 -7.87 -6.23 10.26
CA GLU A 244 -7.90 -5.53 11.54
C GLU A 244 -7.11 -6.28 12.62
N CYS A 245 -6.78 -5.55 13.69
CA CYS A 245 -6.01 -6.07 14.81
C CYS A 245 -6.53 -5.53 16.14
N LYS A 246 -6.63 -6.39 17.16
CA LYS A 246 -7.09 -5.98 18.50
C LYS A 246 -6.08 -5.09 19.20
N GLN A 247 -4.77 -5.30 18.97
CA GLN A 247 -3.69 -4.55 19.60
C GLN A 247 -2.46 -4.52 18.68
N VAL A 248 -1.82 -3.36 18.53
CA VAL A 248 -0.61 -3.18 17.72
C VAL A 248 0.60 -2.72 18.54
N PHE A 249 0.43 -2.07 19.67
CA PHE A 249 1.53 -1.67 20.56
C PHE A 249 1.35 -2.25 21.95
N SER A 250 2.45 -2.69 22.56
CA SER A 250 2.40 -3.38 23.85
C SER A 250 3.45 -2.89 24.83
N ALA A 251 3.03 -2.75 26.10
CA ALA A 251 3.92 -2.55 27.23
C ALA A 251 4.92 -3.71 27.45
N ARG A 252 4.75 -4.82 26.76
CA ARG A 252 5.64 -5.99 26.77
C ARG A 252 6.74 -5.93 25.72
N ARG A 253 7.03 -4.74 25.16
CA ARG A 253 8.13 -4.49 24.20
C ARG A 253 7.97 -5.25 22.87
N TRP A 254 6.76 -5.29 22.36
CA TRP A 254 6.51 -5.70 20.99
C TRP A 254 5.56 -4.72 20.29
N GLY A 255 5.68 -4.64 18.98
CA GLY A 255 4.78 -3.87 18.15
C GLY A 255 4.49 -4.58 16.83
N ILE A 256 3.37 -4.24 16.21
CA ILE A 256 2.93 -4.75 14.91
C ILE A 256 2.72 -3.53 14.00
N VAL A 257 3.30 -3.54 12.80
CA VAL A 257 3.25 -2.41 11.88
C VAL A 257 2.83 -2.83 10.47
N GLY A 258 2.33 -1.87 9.69
CA GLY A 258 1.88 -2.11 8.33
C GLY A 258 0.78 -3.17 8.24
N GLU A 259 0.76 -3.95 7.17
CA GLU A 259 -0.26 -4.97 6.91
C GLU A 259 -0.24 -6.15 7.91
N ALA A 260 0.84 -6.32 8.68
CA ALA A 260 0.83 -7.27 9.77
C ALA A 260 -0.21 -6.91 10.85
N GLY A 261 -0.48 -5.62 11.04
CA GLY A 261 -1.51 -5.09 11.94
C GLY A 261 -2.83 -4.83 11.25
N PHE A 262 -2.84 -3.81 10.42
CA PHE A 262 -4.03 -3.29 9.76
C PHE A 262 -3.80 -3.08 8.27
N PHE A 263 -4.84 -3.30 7.49
CA PHE A 263 -4.90 -2.87 6.10
C PHE A 263 -6.30 -2.33 5.79
N LEU A 264 -6.36 -1.09 5.30
CA LEU A 264 -7.57 -0.44 4.83
C LEU A 264 -7.73 -0.56 3.32
N ASP A 265 -8.87 -0.08 2.83
CA ASP A 265 -9.09 0.12 1.41
C ASP A 265 -8.03 1.07 0.84
N PRO A 266 -7.35 0.71 -0.25
CA PRO A 266 -6.32 1.55 -0.86
C PRO A 266 -6.88 2.76 -1.63
N PHE A 267 -8.18 2.99 -1.66
CA PHE A 267 -8.88 3.99 -2.45
C PHE A 267 -8.29 5.41 -2.31
N TYR A 268 -8.04 5.85 -1.07
CA TYR A 268 -7.39 7.14 -0.80
C TYR A 268 -5.89 7.03 -0.56
N SER A 269 -5.30 5.86 -0.77
CA SER A 269 -3.88 5.58 -0.55
C SER A 269 -3.36 5.83 0.88
N PRO A 270 -4.09 5.51 1.97
CA PRO A 270 -3.70 5.86 3.34
C PRO A 270 -2.60 4.97 3.91
N GLY A 271 -2.24 3.89 3.22
CA GLY A 271 -1.33 2.87 3.75
C GLY A 271 0.02 3.41 4.21
N SER A 272 0.65 4.29 3.42
CA SER A 272 1.94 4.90 3.76
C SER A 272 1.87 5.79 4.99
N ASP A 273 0.74 6.51 5.19
CA ASP A 273 0.55 7.38 6.34
C ASP A 273 0.40 6.55 7.62
N PHE A 274 -0.36 5.45 7.56
CA PHE A 274 -0.48 4.52 8.69
C PHE A 274 0.85 3.85 9.03
N ILE A 275 1.67 3.48 8.06
CA ILE A 275 3.03 2.98 8.30
C ILE A 275 3.86 4.05 9.00
N ALA A 276 3.81 5.31 8.55
CA ALA A 276 4.55 6.41 9.14
C ALA A 276 4.13 6.70 10.59
N PHE A 277 2.82 6.71 10.89
CA PHE A 277 2.31 6.87 12.25
C PHE A 277 2.73 5.71 13.15
N ALA A 278 2.56 4.46 12.70
CA ALA A 278 2.95 3.28 13.47
C ALA A 278 4.44 3.29 13.80
N ASN A 279 5.29 3.58 12.82
CA ASN A 279 6.73 3.65 13.00
C ASN A 279 7.13 4.79 13.95
N SER A 280 6.49 5.95 13.86
CA SER A 280 6.75 7.09 14.76
C SER A 280 6.40 6.76 16.21
N PHE A 281 5.22 6.19 16.45
CA PHE A 281 4.79 5.78 17.79
C PHE A 281 5.71 4.71 18.36
N LEU A 282 6.05 3.70 17.58
CA LEU A 282 6.91 2.62 18.02
C LEU A 282 8.34 3.09 18.31
N THR A 283 8.88 3.98 17.49
CA THR A 283 10.19 4.60 17.71
C THR A 283 10.22 5.39 19.02
N ASP A 284 9.17 6.18 19.34
CA ASP A 284 9.09 6.88 20.63
C ASP A 284 9.05 5.89 21.81
N LEU A 285 8.29 4.79 21.71
CA LEU A 285 8.21 3.78 22.76
C LEU A 285 9.58 3.11 22.98
N ILE A 286 10.26 2.70 21.90
CA ILE A 286 11.58 2.06 21.98
C ILE A 286 12.59 3.03 22.57
N ARG A 287 12.65 4.27 22.08
CA ARG A 287 13.57 5.29 22.60
C ARG A 287 13.36 5.55 24.08
N ARG A 288 12.12 5.66 24.54
CA ARG A 288 11.80 5.86 25.95
C ARG A 288 12.27 4.70 26.81
N ASP A 289 11.98 3.48 26.41
CA ASP A 289 12.41 2.30 27.15
C ASP A 289 13.96 2.20 27.20
N LEU A 290 14.66 2.51 26.10
CA LEU A 290 16.11 2.50 26.05
C LEU A 290 16.76 3.59 26.92
N THR A 291 16.07 4.71 27.12
CA THR A 291 16.52 5.82 27.99
C THR A 291 15.94 5.77 29.40
N GLY A 292 15.33 4.65 29.80
CA GLY A 292 14.77 4.46 31.14
C GLY A 292 13.52 5.31 31.44
N LYS A 293 12.89 5.91 30.44
CA LYS A 293 11.67 6.71 30.58
C LYS A 293 10.43 5.81 30.56
N GLU A 294 9.36 6.28 31.17
CA GLU A 294 8.07 5.60 31.14
C GLU A 294 7.56 5.49 29.69
N PHE A 295 7.17 4.29 29.26
CA PHE A 295 6.63 4.00 27.93
C PHE A 295 5.35 3.14 27.98
N ARG A 296 5.04 2.48 29.07
CA ARG A 296 3.97 1.48 29.15
C ARG A 296 2.58 2.12 29.03
N ILE A 297 2.36 3.23 29.72
CA ILE A 297 1.11 4.01 29.59
C ILE A 297 0.99 4.57 28.19
N ARG A 298 2.10 5.04 27.61
CA ARG A 298 2.11 5.52 26.22
C ARG A 298 1.80 4.42 25.21
N ALA A 299 2.30 3.21 25.40
CA ALA A 299 1.99 2.08 24.52
C ALA A 299 0.47 1.83 24.46
N PHE A 300 -0.22 1.91 25.59
CA PHE A 300 -1.68 1.81 25.64
C PHE A 300 -2.36 2.99 24.96
N ALA A 301 -1.89 4.22 25.20
CA ALA A 301 -2.45 5.42 24.58
C ALA A 301 -2.26 5.40 23.05
N TYR A 302 -1.06 5.09 22.55
CA TYR A 302 -0.75 5.02 21.14
C TYR A 302 -1.53 3.90 20.43
N ASP A 303 -1.71 2.74 21.07
CA ASP A 303 -2.55 1.67 20.54
C ASP A 303 -4.01 2.14 20.33
N ARG A 304 -4.57 2.88 21.28
CA ARG A 304 -5.92 3.44 21.16
C ARG A 304 -6.01 4.53 20.07
N ILE A 305 -5.04 5.44 20.05
CA ILE A 305 -5.01 6.54 19.07
C ILE A 305 -4.89 5.97 17.66
N TYR A 306 -3.96 5.05 17.44
CA TYR A 306 -3.73 4.43 16.14
C TYR A 306 -4.99 3.72 15.61
N LYS A 307 -5.64 2.94 16.45
CA LYS A 307 -6.91 2.27 16.09
C LYS A 307 -8.03 3.27 15.78
N ARG A 308 -8.13 4.38 16.52
CA ARG A 308 -9.12 5.43 16.22
C ARG A 308 -8.87 6.11 14.89
N PHE A 309 -7.62 6.40 14.55
CA PHE A 309 -7.29 6.93 13.22
C PHE A 309 -7.70 5.93 12.13
N HIS A 310 -7.39 4.66 12.34
CA HIS A 310 -7.75 3.62 11.39
C HIS A 310 -9.28 3.56 11.17
N TYR A 311 -10.06 3.50 12.24
CA TYR A 311 -11.52 3.45 12.13
C TYR A 311 -12.14 4.72 11.56
N GLY A 312 -11.59 5.89 11.87
CA GLY A 312 -12.06 7.17 11.33
C GLY A 312 -11.75 7.38 9.86
N THR A 313 -10.85 6.57 9.29
CA THR A 313 -10.50 6.62 7.86
C THR A 313 -11.21 5.52 7.05
N ALA A 314 -11.78 4.53 7.72
CA ALA A 314 -12.47 3.38 7.11
C ALA A 314 -13.94 3.66 6.72
N VAL A 315 -14.38 4.93 6.73
CA VAL A 315 -15.79 5.35 6.44
C VAL A 315 -16.03 5.48 4.94
#